data_a89b07469df54b8b46953fd899c40d07
#
_entry.id   a89b07469df54b8b46953fd899c40d07
#
_cell.length_a   1.000
_cell.length_b   1.000
_cell.length_c   1.000
_cell.angle_alpha   90.00
_cell.angle_beta   90.00
_cell.angle_gamma   90.00
#
_symmetry.space_group_name_H-M   'P 1'
#
loop_
_entity.id
_entity.type
_entity.pdbx_description
1 polymer ?
#
loop_
_entity_poly.entity_id
_entity_poly.type
_entity_poly.pdbx_seq_one_letter_code
_entity_poly.pdbx_strand_id
1 'polypeptide(L)'
;MKKITLLTIVALLSFGANAQSLLPTKYGIKVGLNIANVTSTPNEGVDNIETTPLLGVAGGFYMEIALNDKWYINPELLYVQKGASFNYDYTHKWDSIGTNQTNNEDKYGTTNSLKLAYVELNPTISYKASDKLALNFGPSVSFLISEDFVPIENIIGDNPPQNAVENKLATYASEDLDVGLNLGISYYLTENFLVDAKVNTGFMKIGAVNKTTSTAKNGNERIEKVFELNNRAIVLSFAYLF
;
A
#
# COMPACT_ATOMS: atom_id res chain seq x y z
N MET A 1 -18.63 -14.36 -2.01
CA MET A 1 -18.34 -12.92 -2.03
C MET A 1 -19.60 -12.05 -1.99
N LYS A 2 -20.61 -12.21 -2.87
CA LYS A 2 -21.85 -11.37 -2.87
C LYS A 2 -22.63 -11.31 -1.54
N LYS A 3 -22.59 -12.34 -0.69
CA LYS A 3 -23.30 -12.37 0.60
C LYS A 3 -22.61 -11.53 1.70
N ILE A 4 -21.28 -11.41 1.66
CA ILE A 4 -20.52 -10.60 2.64
C ILE A 4 -20.72 -9.11 2.33
N THR A 5 -20.69 -8.73 1.05
CA THR A 5 -20.95 -7.36 0.62
C THR A 5 -22.36 -6.89 1.02
N LEU A 6 -23.36 -7.76 0.90
CA LEU A 6 -24.73 -7.44 1.32
C LEU A 6 -24.83 -7.24 2.84
N LEU A 7 -24.15 -8.09 3.63
CA LEU A 7 -24.15 -7.98 5.10
C LEU A 7 -23.47 -6.69 5.57
N THR A 8 -22.39 -6.27 4.91
CA THR A 8 -21.67 -5.02 5.20
C THR A 8 -22.53 -3.80 4.87
N ILE A 9 -23.26 -3.82 3.76
CA ILE A 9 -24.18 -2.75 3.36
C ILE A 9 -25.37 -2.68 4.35
N VAL A 10 -25.94 -3.81 4.76
CA VAL A 10 -27.03 -3.86 5.74
C VAL A 10 -26.56 -3.41 7.12
N ALA A 11 -25.34 -3.76 7.54
CA ALA A 11 -24.76 -3.25 8.79
C ALA A 11 -24.55 -1.73 8.74
N LEU A 12 -24.07 -1.18 7.63
CA LEU A 12 -23.92 0.27 7.43
C LEU A 12 -25.27 0.99 7.41
N LEU A 13 -26.30 0.40 6.82
CA LEU A 13 -27.67 0.96 6.78
C LEU A 13 -28.35 0.91 8.15
N SER A 14 -28.08 -0.09 9.00
CA SER A 14 -28.66 -0.18 10.34
C SER A 14 -28.07 0.87 11.30
N PHE A 15 -26.86 1.34 11.09
CA PHE A 15 -26.34 2.52 11.79
C PHE A 15 -27.07 3.80 11.39
N GLY A 16 -27.56 3.90 10.14
CA GLY A 16 -28.32 5.05 9.65
C GLY A 16 -29.72 5.20 10.29
N ALA A 17 -30.34 4.14 10.78
CA ALA A 17 -31.68 4.20 11.34
C ALA A 17 -31.75 4.89 12.72
N ASN A 18 -30.65 4.95 13.48
CA ASN A 18 -30.55 5.70 14.75
C ASN A 18 -29.85 7.06 14.58
N ALA A 19 -29.49 7.44 13.34
CA ALA A 19 -28.70 8.62 13.04
C ALA A 19 -29.48 9.93 12.99
N GLN A 20 -30.75 9.97 13.38
CA GLN A 20 -31.54 11.19 13.33
C GLN A 20 -31.04 12.30 14.29
N SER A 21 -30.09 12.02 15.17
CA SER A 21 -29.38 12.98 16.01
C SER A 21 -27.91 13.19 15.68
N LEU A 22 -27.33 12.43 14.72
CA LEU A 22 -25.89 12.45 14.37
C LEU A 22 -25.67 13.31 13.12
N LEU A 23 -26.03 14.60 13.19
CA LEU A 23 -25.63 15.54 12.14
C LEU A 23 -24.13 15.84 12.26
N PRO A 24 -23.40 15.97 11.13
CA PRO A 24 -22.02 16.43 11.16
C PRO A 24 -21.93 17.76 11.91
N THR A 25 -21.04 17.82 12.88
CA THR A 25 -20.78 19.07 13.62
C THR A 25 -19.94 20.01 12.76
N LYS A 26 -19.04 19.43 11.99
CA LYS A 26 -18.18 20.12 11.02
C LYS A 26 -17.93 19.21 9.83
N TYR A 27 -17.70 19.81 8.68
CA TYR A 27 -17.22 19.12 7.48
C TYR A 27 -16.11 19.94 6.84
N GLY A 28 -15.26 19.33 6.04
CA GLY A 28 -14.10 20.02 5.50
C GLY A 28 -13.41 19.28 4.38
N ILE A 29 -12.32 19.90 3.96
CA ILE A 29 -11.42 19.37 2.95
C ILE A 29 -10.09 19.08 3.64
N LYS A 30 -9.51 17.92 3.34
CA LYS A 30 -8.20 17.48 3.82
C LYS A 30 -7.25 17.29 2.64
N VAL A 31 -6.00 17.80 2.79
CA VAL A 31 -4.92 17.58 1.84
C VAL A 31 -3.65 17.22 2.60
N GLY A 32 -2.80 16.40 2.04
CA GLY A 32 -1.60 15.96 2.72
C GLY A 32 -0.60 15.24 1.86
N LEU A 33 0.50 14.90 2.49
CA LEU A 33 1.56 14.06 1.95
C LEU A 33 1.47 12.68 2.57
N ASN A 34 1.67 11.67 1.75
CA ASN A 34 1.71 10.27 2.14
C ASN A 34 3.12 9.72 1.92
N ILE A 35 3.79 9.31 3.00
CA ILE A 35 5.05 8.58 2.95
C ILE A 35 4.69 7.10 2.98
N ALA A 36 4.55 6.51 1.80
CA ALA A 36 4.11 5.13 1.63
C ALA A 36 5.29 4.18 1.53
N ASN A 37 5.12 3.00 2.08
CA ASN A 37 6.03 1.87 1.91
C ASN A 37 5.21 0.58 1.87
N VAL A 38 5.88 -0.54 1.62
CA VAL A 38 5.29 -1.87 1.74
C VAL A 38 6.11 -2.73 2.70
N THR A 39 5.42 -3.64 3.38
CA THR A 39 6.11 -4.73 4.06
C THR A 39 6.13 -5.91 3.10
N SER A 40 7.31 -6.45 2.87
CA SER A 40 7.50 -7.65 2.07
C SER A 40 7.62 -8.87 2.98
N THR A 41 6.91 -9.94 2.64
CA THR A 41 7.10 -11.25 3.28
C THR A 41 7.80 -12.13 2.25
N PRO A 42 9.10 -12.47 2.44
CA PRO A 42 9.85 -13.30 1.49
C PRO A 42 9.37 -14.75 1.57
N ASN A 43 9.34 -15.40 0.41
CA ASN A 43 9.27 -16.85 0.33
C ASN A 43 10.68 -17.45 0.44
N GLU A 44 10.78 -18.73 0.79
CA GLU A 44 12.07 -19.41 0.96
C GLU A 44 12.98 -19.28 -0.26
N GLY A 45 14.24 -18.91 -0.04
CA GLY A 45 15.30 -18.91 -1.05
C GLY A 45 15.52 -17.60 -1.82
N VAL A 46 15.02 -16.49 -1.31
CA VAL A 46 15.23 -15.17 -1.94
C VAL A 46 16.18 -14.32 -1.10
N ASP A 47 17.22 -13.81 -1.77
CA ASP A 47 18.17 -12.87 -1.19
C ASP A 47 17.51 -11.48 -1.01
N ASN A 48 18.04 -10.68 -0.11
CA ASN A 48 17.51 -9.41 0.42
C ASN A 48 16.74 -8.52 -0.57
N ILE A 49 15.52 -8.13 -0.16
CA ILE A 49 14.82 -6.99 -0.77
C ILE A 49 14.86 -5.82 0.19
N GLU A 50 15.36 -4.71 -0.28
CA GLU A 50 15.24 -3.42 0.39
C GLU A 50 14.06 -2.64 -0.21
N THR A 51 13.16 -2.19 0.66
CA THR A 51 12.06 -1.31 0.26
C THR A 51 12.35 0.12 0.66
N THR A 52 12.18 1.04 -0.29
CA THR A 52 12.36 2.48 -0.05
C THR A 52 11.00 3.16 -0.12
N PRO A 53 10.66 4.03 0.85
CA PRO A 53 9.41 4.76 0.83
C PRO A 53 9.24 5.63 -0.41
N LEU A 54 8.01 5.70 -0.92
CA LEU A 54 7.57 6.65 -1.94
C LEU A 54 6.79 7.79 -1.31
N LEU A 55 7.05 9.00 -1.80
CA LEU A 55 6.26 10.16 -1.47
C LEU A 55 5.05 10.22 -2.41
N GLY A 56 3.87 10.22 -1.84
CA GLY A 56 2.59 10.37 -2.52
C GLY A 56 1.78 11.54 -1.96
N VAL A 57 0.61 11.74 -2.54
CA VAL A 57 -0.36 12.72 -2.06
C VAL A 57 -1.59 12.03 -1.49
N ALA A 58 -2.25 12.72 -0.55
CA ALA A 58 -3.55 12.35 -0.02
C ALA A 58 -4.47 13.58 -0.02
N GLY A 59 -5.75 13.40 -0.32
CA GLY A 59 -6.69 14.52 -0.25
C GLY A 59 -8.13 14.10 -0.49
N GLY A 60 -9.07 14.83 0.11
CA GLY A 60 -10.49 14.53 -0.03
C GLY A 60 -11.34 15.21 1.04
N PHE A 61 -12.43 14.53 1.39
CA PHE A 61 -13.43 15.04 2.33
C PHE A 61 -13.22 14.48 3.73
N TYR A 62 -13.52 15.32 4.70
CA TYR A 62 -13.45 15.04 6.13
C TYR A 62 -14.73 15.51 6.81
N MET A 63 -15.22 14.75 7.77
CA MET A 63 -16.36 15.15 8.60
C MET A 63 -16.01 14.94 10.07
N GLU A 64 -16.62 15.74 10.94
CA GLU A 64 -16.56 15.58 12.37
C GLU A 64 -18.00 15.47 12.90
N ILE A 65 -18.31 14.37 13.55
CA ILE A 65 -19.62 14.07 14.14
C ILE A 65 -19.40 13.91 15.64
N ALA A 66 -19.90 14.86 16.44
CA ALA A 66 -19.78 14.80 17.88
C ALA A 66 -20.70 13.72 18.46
N LEU A 67 -20.16 12.80 19.24
CA LEU A 67 -20.92 11.86 20.07
C LEU A 67 -21.19 12.43 21.46
N ASN A 68 -20.19 13.15 21.99
CA ASN A 68 -20.25 13.93 23.22
C ASN A 68 -19.06 14.92 23.23
N ASP A 69 -18.82 15.60 24.36
CA ASP A 69 -17.78 16.64 24.49
C ASP A 69 -16.36 16.14 24.19
N LYS A 70 -16.09 14.83 24.29
CA LYS A 70 -14.76 14.25 24.11
C LYS A 70 -14.64 13.26 22.97
N TRP A 71 -15.73 12.63 22.56
CA TRP A 71 -15.71 11.56 21.54
C TRP A 71 -16.38 12.02 20.26
N TYR A 72 -15.74 11.73 19.15
CA TYR A 72 -16.18 12.08 17.80
C TYR A 72 -16.01 10.89 16.86
N ILE A 73 -16.83 10.81 15.84
CA ILE A 73 -16.63 9.98 14.67
C ILE A 73 -16.19 10.90 13.55
N ASN A 74 -15.08 10.54 12.88
CA ASN A 74 -14.49 11.32 11.80
C ASN A 74 -14.41 10.47 10.53
N PRO A 75 -15.50 10.39 9.73
CA PRO A 75 -15.43 9.74 8.44
C PRO A 75 -14.64 10.59 7.45
N GLU A 76 -13.71 9.94 6.75
CA GLU A 76 -12.90 10.51 5.68
C GLU A 76 -13.11 9.74 4.39
N LEU A 77 -13.24 10.44 3.28
CA LEU A 77 -13.19 9.87 1.93
C LEU A 77 -12.04 10.54 1.18
N LEU A 78 -10.97 9.79 0.96
CA LEU A 78 -9.71 10.33 0.46
C LEU A 78 -9.28 9.63 -0.84
N TYR A 79 -8.70 10.38 -1.76
CA TYR A 79 -7.75 9.88 -2.73
C TYR A 79 -6.40 9.74 -2.04
N VAL A 80 -5.73 8.60 -2.18
CA VAL A 80 -4.43 8.35 -1.53
C VAL A 80 -3.50 7.61 -2.48
N GLN A 81 -2.29 8.12 -2.66
CA GLN A 81 -1.23 7.42 -3.38
C GLN A 81 -0.39 6.61 -2.40
N LYS A 82 -0.22 5.31 -2.66
CA LYS A 82 0.57 4.36 -1.87
C LYS A 82 1.59 3.65 -2.76
N GLY A 83 2.41 2.78 -2.17
CA GLY A 83 3.39 1.97 -2.88
C GLY A 83 4.78 2.04 -2.28
N ALA A 84 5.78 1.53 -3.01
CA ALA A 84 7.19 1.56 -2.61
C ALA A 84 8.10 1.44 -3.82
N SER A 85 9.37 1.84 -3.64
CA SER A 85 10.46 1.43 -4.50
C SER A 85 11.15 0.20 -3.92
N PHE A 86 11.62 -0.69 -4.80
CA PHE A 86 12.29 -1.93 -4.44
C PHE A 86 13.69 -1.90 -5.01
N ASN A 87 14.67 -2.18 -4.15
CA ASN A 87 16.04 -2.45 -4.56
C ASN A 87 16.31 -3.92 -4.28
N TYR A 88 16.70 -4.68 -5.29
CA TYR A 88 17.11 -6.04 -5.06
C TYR A 88 18.33 -6.39 -5.89
N ASP A 89 19.18 -7.19 -5.25
CA ASP A 89 20.33 -7.80 -5.87
C ASP A 89 19.95 -9.22 -6.30
N TYR A 90 20.22 -9.53 -7.52
CA TYR A 90 20.01 -10.85 -8.08
C TYR A 90 21.34 -11.45 -8.51
N THR A 91 21.60 -12.68 -8.06
CA THR A 91 22.77 -13.45 -8.47
C THR A 91 22.35 -14.52 -9.46
N HIS A 92 22.82 -14.44 -10.68
CA HIS A 92 22.64 -15.50 -11.68
C HIS A 92 23.84 -16.44 -11.65
N LYS A 93 23.55 -17.73 -11.39
CA LYS A 93 24.55 -18.80 -11.45
C LYS A 93 24.32 -19.63 -12.71
N TRP A 94 25.35 -19.79 -13.51
CA TRP A 94 25.25 -20.61 -14.70
C TRP A 94 26.48 -21.50 -14.85
N ASP A 95 26.26 -22.79 -15.25
CA ASP A 95 27.31 -23.76 -15.51
C ASP A 95 27.64 -23.76 -16.98
N SER A 96 28.89 -23.54 -17.34
CA SER A 96 29.38 -23.76 -18.73
C SER A 96 29.46 -25.25 -19.01
N ILE A 97 28.62 -25.73 -19.92
CA ILE A 97 28.68 -27.12 -20.37
C ILE A 97 29.92 -27.30 -21.24
N GLY A 98 30.92 -28.01 -20.72
CA GLY A 98 32.03 -28.53 -21.54
C GLY A 98 33.47 -28.06 -21.24
N THR A 99 33.68 -27.24 -20.24
CA THR A 99 35.02 -26.91 -19.76
C THR A 99 35.04 -26.99 -18.23
N ASN A 100 36.11 -27.55 -17.66
CA ASN A 100 36.35 -27.66 -16.21
C ASN A 100 36.48 -26.29 -15.53
N GLN A 101 35.53 -25.38 -15.70
CA GLN A 101 35.63 -24.02 -15.21
C GLN A 101 34.41 -23.58 -14.44
N THR A 102 34.67 -23.37 -13.16
CA THR A 102 34.19 -22.32 -12.28
C THR A 102 32.77 -21.83 -12.50
N ASN A 103 31.95 -21.99 -11.45
CA ASN A 103 30.71 -21.29 -11.22
C ASN A 103 30.86 -19.82 -11.62
N ASN A 104 30.26 -19.42 -12.72
CA ASN A 104 30.17 -18.01 -13.09
C ASN A 104 28.99 -17.43 -12.36
N GLU A 105 29.20 -16.34 -11.64
CA GLU A 105 28.17 -15.59 -10.93
C GLU A 105 28.10 -14.17 -11.51
N ASP A 106 26.97 -13.81 -12.08
CA ASP A 106 26.70 -12.43 -12.45
C ASP A 106 25.76 -11.83 -11.41
N LYS A 107 26.12 -10.68 -10.87
CA LYS A 107 25.32 -9.93 -9.92
C LYS A 107 24.68 -8.75 -10.62
N TYR A 108 23.37 -8.66 -10.50
CA TYR A 108 22.59 -7.54 -11.04
C TYR A 108 21.89 -6.83 -9.91
N GLY A 109 22.03 -5.50 -9.83
CA GLY A 109 21.25 -4.63 -8.98
C GLY A 109 20.20 -3.92 -9.80
N THR A 110 18.97 -3.85 -9.32
CA THR A 110 17.90 -3.15 -10.02
C THR A 110 16.95 -2.48 -9.07
N THR A 111 16.47 -1.30 -9.49
CA THR A 111 15.48 -0.50 -8.76
C THR A 111 14.16 -0.51 -9.51
N ASN A 112 13.09 -0.82 -8.82
CA ASN A 112 11.74 -0.78 -9.36
C ASN A 112 10.81 0.01 -8.43
N SER A 113 9.69 0.50 -8.95
CA SER A 113 8.68 1.16 -8.15
C SER A 113 7.29 0.66 -8.49
N LEU A 114 6.50 0.39 -7.46
CA LEU A 114 5.08 0.13 -7.53
C LEU A 114 4.36 1.36 -7.00
N LYS A 115 3.59 2.03 -7.85
CA LYS A 115 2.77 3.18 -7.46
C LYS A 115 1.31 2.78 -7.57
N LEU A 116 0.58 2.96 -6.50
CA LEU A 116 -0.83 2.58 -6.36
C LEU A 116 -1.64 3.82 -5.97
N ALA A 117 -2.78 4.02 -6.60
CA ALA A 117 -3.72 5.05 -6.20
C ALA A 117 -5.04 4.41 -5.74
N TYR A 118 -5.55 4.90 -4.62
CA TYR A 118 -6.75 4.38 -3.96
C TYR A 118 -7.78 5.48 -3.71
N VAL A 119 -9.04 5.08 -3.72
CA VAL A 119 -10.11 5.77 -2.97
C VAL A 119 -10.22 5.06 -1.63
N GLU A 120 -10.02 5.81 -0.55
CA GLU A 120 -9.94 5.28 0.81
C GLU A 120 -11.03 5.85 1.69
N LEU A 121 -11.78 4.98 2.37
CA LEU A 121 -12.78 5.32 3.39
C LEU A 121 -12.20 5.02 4.76
N ASN A 122 -12.17 6.02 5.63
CA ASN A 122 -11.65 5.94 7.00
C ASN A 122 -12.69 6.37 8.02
N PRO A 123 -13.54 5.48 8.55
CA PRO A 123 -14.44 5.78 9.66
C PRO A 123 -13.64 5.77 10.98
N THR A 124 -13.04 6.89 11.32
CA THR A 124 -12.14 7.02 12.48
C THR A 124 -12.91 7.50 13.71
N ILE A 125 -12.59 6.95 14.87
CA ILE A 125 -13.04 7.46 16.18
C ILE A 125 -11.94 8.35 16.74
N SER A 126 -12.31 9.52 17.26
CA SER A 126 -11.39 10.48 17.85
C SER A 126 -11.77 10.77 19.30
N TYR A 127 -10.75 10.81 20.13
CA TYR A 127 -10.84 11.24 21.52
C TYR A 127 -10.12 12.56 21.73
N LYS A 128 -10.82 13.63 22.03
CA LYS A 128 -10.23 14.94 22.40
C LYS A 128 -9.62 14.85 23.80
N ALA A 129 -8.30 14.71 23.83
CA ALA A 129 -7.51 14.70 25.06
C ALA A 129 -7.40 16.11 25.67
N SER A 130 -7.48 17.15 24.82
CA SER A 130 -7.61 18.56 25.19
C SER A 130 -8.37 19.32 24.10
N ASP A 131 -8.59 20.63 24.30
CA ASP A 131 -9.26 21.47 23.29
C ASP A 131 -8.52 21.50 21.95
N LYS A 132 -7.21 21.24 21.97
CA LYS A 132 -6.34 21.29 20.78
C LYS A 132 -5.85 19.92 20.30
N LEU A 133 -5.92 18.88 21.13
CA LEU A 133 -5.31 17.59 20.81
C LEU A 133 -6.37 16.48 20.80
N ALA A 134 -6.42 15.73 19.70
CA ALA A 134 -7.23 14.54 19.59
C ALA A 134 -6.36 13.31 19.18
N LEU A 135 -6.74 12.15 19.72
CA LEU A 135 -6.19 10.85 19.35
C LEU A 135 -7.18 10.14 18.44
N ASN A 136 -6.72 9.60 17.34
CA ASN A 136 -7.55 9.03 16.29
C ASN A 136 -7.25 7.55 16.13
N PHE A 137 -8.30 6.75 15.98
CA PHE A 137 -8.19 5.32 15.76
C PHE A 137 -9.38 4.85 14.90
N GLY A 138 -9.13 3.98 13.93
CA GLY A 138 -10.20 3.40 13.14
C GLY A 138 -9.72 2.54 11.99
N PRO A 139 -10.63 1.77 11.37
CA PRO A 139 -10.31 0.99 10.19
C PRO A 139 -10.09 1.91 8.97
N SER A 140 -9.42 1.36 7.96
CA SER A 140 -9.37 1.91 6.61
C SER A 140 -9.82 0.86 5.60
N VAL A 141 -10.53 1.30 4.57
CA VAL A 141 -10.93 0.48 3.44
C VAL A 141 -10.55 1.21 2.18
N SER A 142 -9.58 0.67 1.43
CA SER A 142 -8.99 1.31 0.26
C SER A 142 -9.34 0.49 -0.99
N PHE A 143 -9.90 1.15 -2.00
CA PHE A 143 -10.21 0.56 -3.32
C PHE A 143 -9.20 1.06 -4.33
N LEU A 144 -8.48 0.15 -4.97
CA LEU A 144 -7.51 0.46 -6.02
C LEU A 144 -8.21 1.05 -7.25
N ILE A 145 -7.73 2.20 -7.71
CA ILE A 145 -8.25 2.88 -8.91
C ILE A 145 -7.20 3.03 -10.00
N SER A 146 -5.92 2.96 -9.65
CA SER A 146 -4.82 3.01 -10.61
C SER A 146 -3.58 2.32 -10.06
N GLU A 147 -2.88 1.65 -10.96
CA GLU A 147 -1.61 1.00 -10.75
C GLU A 147 -0.63 1.46 -11.83
N ASP A 148 0.55 1.90 -11.42
CA ASP A 148 1.66 2.18 -12.31
C ASP A 148 2.82 1.26 -11.95
N PHE A 149 3.18 0.46 -12.91
CA PHE A 149 4.10 -0.65 -12.75
C PHE A 149 5.24 -0.55 -13.76
N VAL A 150 6.46 -0.61 -13.28
CA VAL A 150 7.65 -0.68 -14.14
C VAL A 150 8.24 -2.10 -14.03
N PRO A 151 8.08 -2.96 -15.06
CA PRO A 151 8.71 -4.27 -15.07
C PRO A 151 10.23 -4.13 -15.12
N ILE A 152 10.93 -5.08 -14.50
CA ILE A 152 12.36 -5.21 -14.62
C ILE A 152 12.65 -6.33 -15.61
N GLU A 153 13.32 -5.97 -16.69
CA GLU A 153 13.92 -6.94 -17.60
C GLU A 153 15.39 -7.08 -17.26
N ASN A 154 15.81 -8.26 -16.84
CA ASN A 154 17.24 -8.59 -16.75
C ASN A 154 17.76 -8.80 -18.17
N ILE A 155 18.59 -7.88 -18.62
CA ILE A 155 19.35 -8.07 -19.86
C ILE A 155 20.46 -9.06 -19.53
N ILE A 156 20.32 -10.27 -20.02
CA ILE A 156 21.43 -11.22 -20.06
C ILE A 156 22.44 -10.64 -21.05
N GLY A 157 23.72 -10.56 -20.67
CA GLY A 157 24.77 -9.91 -21.47
C GLY A 157 24.78 -10.33 -22.94
N ASP A 158 25.50 -9.59 -23.78
CA ASP A 158 25.47 -9.58 -25.26
C ASP A 158 25.66 -10.94 -25.97
N ASN A 159 25.97 -12.01 -25.22
CA ASN A 159 26.18 -13.36 -25.79
C ASN A 159 25.77 -14.44 -24.77
N PRO A 160 24.48 -14.63 -24.50
CA PRO A 160 24.05 -15.65 -23.55
C PRO A 160 24.38 -17.06 -24.14
N PRO A 161 24.86 -17.99 -23.31
CA PRO A 161 25.02 -19.37 -23.72
C PRO A 161 23.65 -19.96 -24.14
N GLN A 162 23.65 -20.92 -25.08
CA GLN A 162 22.42 -21.53 -25.63
C GLN A 162 21.46 -22.14 -24.58
N ASN A 163 21.91 -22.29 -23.35
CA ASN A 163 21.11 -22.78 -22.21
C ASN A 163 20.88 -21.69 -21.16
N ALA A 164 21.03 -20.39 -21.49
CA ALA A 164 20.80 -19.32 -20.57
C ALA A 164 19.33 -19.34 -20.08
N VAL A 165 19.18 -19.20 -18.78
CA VAL A 165 17.87 -19.08 -18.14
C VAL A 165 17.60 -17.60 -17.97
N GLU A 166 16.60 -17.09 -18.69
CA GLU A 166 16.14 -15.72 -18.53
C GLU A 166 15.24 -15.64 -17.29
N ASN A 167 15.56 -14.75 -16.36
CA ASN A 167 14.72 -14.47 -15.21
C ASN A 167 14.16 -13.06 -15.32
N LYS A 168 12.84 -12.96 -15.27
CA LYS A 168 12.12 -11.70 -15.20
C LYS A 168 11.49 -11.56 -13.83
N LEU A 169 11.69 -10.41 -13.21
CA LEU A 169 11.02 -10.05 -11.98
C LEU A 169 9.97 -9.01 -12.29
N ALA A 170 8.76 -9.25 -11.86
CA ALA A 170 7.63 -8.35 -12.07
C ALA A 170 6.86 -8.16 -10.76
N THR A 171 6.62 -6.88 -10.40
CA THR A 171 5.69 -6.51 -9.32
C THR A 171 4.33 -6.21 -9.92
N TYR A 172 3.26 -6.56 -9.24
CA TYR A 172 1.90 -6.24 -9.68
C TYR A 172 0.97 -6.18 -8.47
N ALA A 173 -0.08 -5.39 -8.57
CA ALA A 173 -1.19 -5.46 -7.64
C ALA A 173 -2.00 -6.74 -7.93
N SER A 174 -2.30 -7.49 -6.89
CA SER A 174 -3.08 -8.73 -6.99
C SER A 174 -4.51 -8.57 -6.48
N GLU A 175 -4.76 -7.52 -5.71
CA GLU A 175 -6.05 -7.26 -5.06
C GLU A 175 -6.44 -5.80 -5.18
N ASP A 176 -7.70 -5.58 -5.57
CA ASP A 176 -8.26 -4.23 -5.70
C ASP A 176 -8.69 -3.63 -4.36
N LEU A 177 -8.69 -4.43 -3.30
CA LEU A 177 -9.14 -4.03 -1.97
C LEU A 177 -8.01 -4.17 -0.96
N ASP A 178 -7.76 -3.09 -0.20
CA ASP A 178 -6.90 -3.12 0.98
C ASP A 178 -7.70 -2.70 2.21
N VAL A 179 -7.66 -3.51 3.26
CA VAL A 179 -8.26 -3.23 4.56
C VAL A 179 -7.16 -3.06 5.57
N GLY A 180 -7.23 -2.00 6.35
CA GLY A 180 -6.18 -1.65 7.30
C GLY A 180 -6.69 -0.97 8.56
N LEU A 181 -5.74 -0.47 9.32
CA LEU A 181 -5.96 0.25 10.56
C LEU A 181 -5.22 1.58 10.52
N ASN A 182 -5.90 2.62 11.01
CA ASN A 182 -5.35 3.95 11.23
C ASN A 182 -5.16 4.21 12.71
N LEU A 183 -3.98 4.75 13.05
CA LEU A 183 -3.68 5.36 14.34
C LEU A 183 -3.12 6.76 14.08
N GLY A 184 -3.61 7.77 14.77
CA GLY A 184 -3.18 9.13 14.50
C GLY A 184 -3.40 10.08 15.67
N ILE A 185 -2.88 11.26 15.44
CA ILE A 185 -3.08 12.43 16.30
C ILE A 185 -3.48 13.62 15.44
N SER A 186 -4.43 14.41 15.94
CA SER A 186 -4.84 15.66 15.31
C SER A 186 -4.57 16.82 16.25
N TYR A 187 -4.08 17.92 15.70
CA TYR A 187 -3.85 19.14 16.44
C TYR A 187 -4.63 20.29 15.81
N TYR A 188 -5.56 20.87 16.58
CA TYR A 188 -6.38 22.00 16.16
C TYR A 188 -5.59 23.30 16.34
N LEU A 189 -5.15 23.88 15.23
CA LEU A 189 -4.50 25.20 15.20
C LEU A 189 -5.50 26.30 15.58
N THR A 190 -6.71 26.20 15.01
CA THR A 190 -7.87 27.03 15.28
C THR A 190 -9.12 26.14 15.27
N GLU A 191 -10.31 26.70 15.44
CA GLU A 191 -11.58 25.99 15.31
C GLU A 191 -11.83 25.42 13.89
N ASN A 192 -11.19 26.03 12.87
CA ASN A 192 -11.35 25.67 11.47
C ASN A 192 -10.15 24.96 10.86
N PHE A 193 -8.96 25.03 11.50
CA PHE A 193 -7.74 24.47 10.96
C PHE A 193 -7.17 23.36 11.82
N LEU A 194 -6.90 22.25 11.21
CA LEU A 194 -6.44 21.01 11.82
C LEU A 194 -5.21 20.48 11.08
N VAL A 195 -4.19 20.10 11.82
CA VAL A 195 -3.05 19.30 11.34
C VAL A 195 -3.20 17.88 11.88
N ASP A 196 -2.98 16.90 11.02
CA ASP A 196 -3.19 15.50 11.35
C ASP A 196 -1.97 14.68 10.93
N ALA A 197 -1.51 13.82 11.83
CA ALA A 197 -0.47 12.83 11.56
C ALA A 197 -1.04 11.43 11.84
N LYS A 198 -0.96 10.54 10.86
CA LYS A 198 -1.60 9.22 10.90
C LYS A 198 -0.66 8.15 10.37
N VAL A 199 -0.61 7.01 11.04
CA VAL A 199 -0.01 5.77 10.54
C VAL A 199 -1.13 4.87 10.05
N ASN A 200 -1.00 4.39 8.82
CA ASN A 200 -1.87 3.38 8.22
C ASN A 200 -1.11 2.08 8.05
N THR A 201 -1.72 0.96 8.43
CA THR A 201 -1.17 -0.38 8.22
C THR A 201 -2.23 -1.23 7.53
N GLY A 202 -1.96 -1.65 6.30
CA GLY A 202 -2.80 -2.59 5.55
C GLY A 202 -2.57 -4.04 6.02
N PHE A 203 -3.63 -4.83 6.02
CA PHE A 203 -3.59 -6.25 6.39
C PHE A 203 -3.77 -7.17 5.18
N MET A 204 -4.26 -6.62 4.07
CA MET A 204 -4.44 -7.40 2.85
C MET A 204 -3.13 -7.51 2.08
N LYS A 205 -2.95 -8.63 1.40
CA LYS A 205 -1.85 -8.84 0.46
C LYS A 205 -2.21 -8.13 -0.84
N ILE A 206 -1.77 -6.89 -0.97
CA ILE A 206 -2.14 -6.00 -2.07
C ILE A 206 -1.44 -6.33 -3.37
N GLY A 207 -0.34 -7.07 -3.33
CA GLY A 207 0.45 -7.38 -4.49
C GLY A 207 1.49 -8.46 -4.22
N ALA A 208 2.23 -8.80 -5.27
CA ALA A 208 3.33 -9.74 -5.19
C ALA A 208 4.45 -9.35 -6.16
N VAL A 209 5.65 -9.81 -5.85
CA VAL A 209 6.76 -9.86 -6.79
C VAL A 209 6.86 -11.29 -7.30
N ASN A 210 6.79 -11.47 -8.61
CA ASN A 210 6.95 -12.74 -9.26
C ASN A 210 8.28 -12.82 -9.98
N LYS A 211 8.88 -14.01 -9.92
CA LYS A 211 10.01 -14.40 -10.74
C LYS A 211 9.53 -15.33 -11.85
N THR A 212 9.71 -14.93 -13.09
CA THR A 212 9.50 -15.80 -14.25
C THR A 212 10.86 -16.35 -14.70
N THR A 213 10.99 -17.65 -14.74
CA THR A 213 12.18 -18.36 -15.22
C THR A 213 11.83 -19.02 -16.55
N SER A 214 12.46 -18.61 -17.64
CA SER A 214 12.30 -19.23 -18.94
C SER A 214 13.56 -19.98 -19.36
N THR A 215 13.40 -21.22 -19.84
CA THR A 215 14.51 -22.03 -20.33
C THR A 215 14.54 -21.94 -21.86
N ALA A 216 15.57 -21.37 -22.42
CA ALA A 216 15.72 -21.13 -23.86
C ALA A 216 15.55 -22.39 -24.74
N LYS A 217 15.80 -23.57 -24.20
CA LYS A 217 15.77 -24.84 -24.94
C LYS A 217 14.35 -25.40 -25.19
N ASN A 218 13.40 -25.13 -24.33
CA ASN A 218 12.05 -25.75 -24.37
C ASN A 218 10.88 -24.75 -24.30
N GLY A 219 11.14 -23.46 -24.17
CA GLY A 219 10.09 -22.43 -24.02
C GLY A 219 9.22 -22.60 -22.75
N ASN A 220 9.63 -23.46 -21.82
CA ASN A 220 8.87 -23.65 -20.60
C ASN A 220 9.11 -22.49 -19.65
N GLU A 221 8.08 -21.74 -19.36
CA GLU A 221 8.08 -20.69 -18.36
C GLU A 221 7.62 -21.23 -17.01
N ARG A 222 8.36 -20.91 -15.96
CA ARG A 222 7.98 -21.17 -14.58
C ARG A 222 7.86 -19.85 -13.85
N ILE A 223 6.68 -19.60 -13.32
CA ILE A 223 6.39 -18.40 -12.53
C ILE A 223 6.38 -18.79 -11.05
N GLU A 224 7.22 -18.14 -10.27
CA GLU A 224 7.30 -18.32 -8.83
C GLU A 224 6.97 -17.00 -8.13
N LYS A 225 6.05 -17.05 -7.17
CA LYS A 225 5.77 -15.92 -6.28
C LYS A 225 6.93 -15.80 -5.30
N VAL A 226 7.60 -14.65 -5.31
CA VAL A 226 8.82 -14.44 -4.52
C VAL A 226 8.51 -13.70 -3.23
N PHE A 227 7.60 -12.71 -3.27
CA PHE A 227 7.18 -11.91 -2.12
C PHE A 227 5.70 -11.60 -2.18
N GLU A 228 5.13 -11.41 -1.00
CA GLU A 228 3.81 -10.82 -0.83
C GLU A 228 3.97 -9.44 -0.19
N LEU A 229 3.14 -8.49 -0.61
CA LEU A 229 3.25 -7.08 -0.27
C LEU A 229 2.03 -6.61 0.52
N ASN A 230 2.26 -5.90 1.63
CA ASN A 230 1.23 -5.23 2.42
C ASN A 230 1.55 -3.74 2.51
N ASN A 231 0.53 -2.87 2.37
CA ASN A 231 0.71 -1.43 2.48
C ASN A 231 1.06 -0.98 3.91
N ARG A 232 1.95 0.02 3.97
CA ARG A 232 2.18 0.84 5.15
C ARG A 232 2.33 2.29 4.73
N ALA A 233 1.83 3.21 5.53
CA ALA A 233 1.93 4.62 5.21
C ALA A 233 1.97 5.50 6.46
N ILE A 234 2.66 6.63 6.35
CA ILE A 234 2.56 7.75 7.27
C ILE A 234 1.95 8.90 6.49
N VAL A 235 0.80 9.39 6.93
CA VAL A 235 0.09 10.51 6.31
C VAL A 235 0.25 11.73 7.19
N LEU A 236 0.75 12.82 6.63
CA LEU A 236 0.77 14.14 7.25
C LEU A 236 -0.20 15.02 6.47
N SER A 237 -1.23 15.53 7.11
CA SER A 237 -2.28 16.25 6.42
C SER A 237 -2.71 17.51 7.15
N PHE A 238 -3.34 18.39 6.39
CA PHE A 238 -3.92 19.62 6.83
C PHE A 238 -5.39 19.64 6.42
N ALA A 239 -6.29 20.01 7.31
CA ALA A 239 -7.70 20.11 7.00
C ALA A 239 -8.23 21.51 7.32
N TYR A 240 -9.15 21.97 6.45
CA TYR A 240 -9.96 23.14 6.68
C TYR A 240 -11.41 22.70 6.92
N LEU A 241 -11.98 23.12 8.05
CA LEU A 241 -13.31 22.77 8.50
C LEU A 241 -14.25 23.99 8.37
N PHE A 242 -15.44 23.72 7.86
CA PHE A 242 -16.50 24.72 7.68
C PHE A 242 -17.50 24.68 8.84
#